data_c8671df1c1f9b1b09a8b3d27a06400d9
#
_entry.id   c8671df1c1f9b1b09a8b3d27a06400d9
#
_cell.length_a   1.000
_cell.length_b   1.000
_cell.length_c   1.000
_cell.angle_alpha   90.00
_cell.angle_beta   90.00
_cell.angle_gamma   90.00
#
_symmetry.space_group_name_H-M   'P 1'
#
loop_
_entity.id
_entity.type
_entity.pdbx_description
1 polymer ?
#
loop_
_entity_poly.entity_id
_entity_poly.type
_entity_poly.pdbx_seq_one_letter_code
_entity_poly.pdbx_strand_id
1 'polypeptide(L)'
;MKLPSIILIMMMGLALTTLSAQESTAPATTPKTVNKVAVKESAPKVSAPKKSKSLWKTLAKITYKKKFDELMGFKIDIPVFSQQIKDLEGTEVSVKGYIIPVEGYKSHKEFIFSAFPYNMCFFCGGAGPETVMEVVATEGVEYTAEQVVLKGKLKLNDEDINHLMYLLTDAVIVE
;
A
#
# COMPACT_ATOMS: atom_id res chain seq x y z
N MET A 1 -32.59 -42.73 -26.83
CA MET A 1 -33.44 -43.50 -25.88
C MET A 1 -33.55 -42.68 -24.60
N LYS A 2 -34.74 -42.07 -24.45
CA LYS A 2 -35.65 -41.95 -23.31
C LYS A 2 -35.11 -41.41 -22.00
N LEU A 3 -35.51 -40.12 -21.72
CA LEU A 3 -35.74 -39.56 -20.36
C LEU A 3 -36.78 -40.44 -19.61
N PRO A 4 -36.87 -40.32 -18.27
CA PRO A 4 -37.90 -39.41 -17.79
C PRO A 4 -37.53 -38.50 -16.60
N SER A 5 -38.18 -37.35 -16.63
CA SER A 5 -38.55 -36.44 -15.57
C SER A 5 -39.06 -37.15 -14.30
N ILE A 6 -38.69 -36.61 -13.15
CA ILE A 6 -39.55 -36.59 -11.96
C ILE A 6 -39.49 -35.21 -11.32
N ILE A 7 -40.63 -34.54 -11.42
CA ILE A 7 -41.07 -33.37 -10.69
C ILE A 7 -41.45 -33.85 -9.28
N LEU A 8 -40.98 -33.16 -8.24
CA LEU A 8 -41.67 -33.20 -6.95
C LEU A 8 -41.69 -31.80 -6.35
N ILE A 9 -42.87 -31.26 -6.35
CA ILE A 9 -43.38 -30.06 -5.67
C ILE A 9 -43.67 -30.45 -4.22
N MET A 10 -43.27 -29.66 -3.25
CA MET A 10 -44.06 -29.38 -2.03
C MET A 10 -43.38 -28.35 -1.13
N MET A 11 -44.06 -27.28 -0.96
CA MET A 11 -44.76 -26.59 0.13
C MET A 11 -43.84 -25.77 1.04
N MET A 12 -43.90 -24.44 0.91
CA MET A 12 -44.78 -23.50 1.66
C MET A 12 -44.69 -23.65 3.19
N GLY A 13 -43.95 -22.72 3.79
CA GLY A 13 -43.87 -22.50 5.23
C GLY A 13 -43.58 -21.02 5.50
N LEU A 14 -44.69 -20.24 5.53
CA LEU A 14 -44.72 -18.83 5.92
C LEU A 14 -44.70 -18.77 7.46
N ALA A 15 -43.67 -18.22 8.06
CA ALA A 15 -43.67 -17.88 9.47
C ALA A 15 -43.30 -16.41 9.64
N LEU A 16 -44.33 -15.60 9.81
CA LEU A 16 -44.24 -14.26 10.42
C LEU A 16 -43.84 -14.44 11.89
N THR A 17 -42.80 -13.83 12.35
CA THR A 17 -42.60 -13.50 13.77
C THR A 17 -42.18 -12.07 13.93
N THR A 18 -43.01 -11.40 14.60
CA THR A 18 -43.20 -10.08 15.15
C THR A 18 -41.97 -9.38 15.71
N LEU A 19 -41.90 -8.11 15.38
CA LEU A 19 -41.26 -6.96 15.96
C LEU A 19 -41.30 -6.96 17.50
N SER A 20 -40.16 -6.78 18.17
CA SER A 20 -40.12 -6.31 19.54
C SER A 20 -39.01 -5.25 19.66
N ALA A 21 -39.41 -4.02 19.75
CA ALA A 21 -38.59 -2.88 20.16
C ALA A 21 -38.31 -2.97 21.67
N GLN A 22 -37.05 -2.94 22.07
CA GLN A 22 -36.70 -2.61 23.46
C GLN A 22 -35.76 -1.40 23.47
N GLU A 23 -36.38 -0.34 23.84
CA GLU A 23 -35.81 0.91 24.36
C GLU A 23 -35.24 0.62 25.74
N SER A 24 -33.98 0.91 25.99
CA SER A 24 -33.40 0.92 27.34
C SER A 24 -32.44 2.09 27.48
N THR A 25 -32.97 3.01 28.24
CA THR A 25 -32.45 4.21 28.88
C THR A 25 -31.01 4.06 29.43
N ALA A 26 -30.23 5.13 29.23
CA ALA A 26 -28.95 5.42 29.90
C ALA A 26 -29.13 5.72 31.40
N PRO A 27 -28.09 5.53 32.19
CA PRO A 27 -27.79 6.55 33.20
C PRO A 27 -26.37 7.13 33.09
N ALA A 28 -26.31 8.41 33.17
CA ALA A 28 -25.14 9.25 33.38
C ALA A 28 -24.47 8.93 34.72
N THR A 29 -23.13 8.82 34.74
CA THR A 29 -22.36 8.93 35.98
C THR A 29 -21.10 9.74 35.73
N THR A 30 -20.98 10.79 36.50
CA THR A 30 -20.03 11.89 36.58
C THR A 30 -18.57 11.42 36.95
N PRO A 31 -17.56 12.27 36.72
CA PRO A 31 -16.15 11.88 36.68
C PRO A 31 -15.51 11.81 38.06
N LYS A 32 -14.64 10.79 38.27
CA LYS A 32 -13.71 10.74 39.39
C LYS A 32 -12.31 11.12 38.92
N THR A 33 -11.84 12.21 39.45
CA THR A 33 -10.47 12.70 39.51
C THR A 33 -9.51 11.61 40.01
N VAL A 34 -8.49 11.28 39.19
CA VAL A 34 -7.34 10.51 39.70
C VAL A 34 -6.05 11.16 39.23
N ASN A 35 -5.33 11.61 40.22
CA ASN A 35 -3.93 11.96 40.41
C ASN A 35 -2.94 11.83 39.22
N LYS A 36 -2.34 12.97 38.96
CA LYS A 36 -1.12 13.26 38.23
C LYS A 36 0.09 12.58 38.91
N VAL A 37 0.57 11.50 38.31
CA VAL A 37 1.91 10.98 38.59
C VAL A 37 2.82 11.45 37.44
N ALA A 38 3.77 12.30 37.77
CA ALA A 38 4.79 12.79 36.86
C ALA A 38 5.82 11.68 36.64
N VAL A 39 5.77 11.01 35.51
CA VAL A 39 6.89 10.21 35.00
C VAL A 39 7.67 11.08 34.02
N LYS A 40 8.87 11.41 34.45
CA LYS A 40 9.84 12.17 33.66
C LYS A 40 10.55 11.16 32.75
N GLU A 41 9.99 10.90 31.58
CA GLU A 41 10.61 10.09 30.54
C GLU A 41 11.26 11.02 29.50
N SER A 42 12.56 10.89 29.42
CA SER A 42 13.40 11.62 28.48
C SER A 42 13.19 11.06 27.09
N ALA A 43 12.33 11.71 26.30
CA ALA A 43 12.18 11.42 24.88
C ALA A 43 13.49 11.74 24.12
N PRO A 44 13.98 10.82 23.27
CA PRO A 44 15.07 11.15 22.35
C PRO A 44 14.58 12.25 21.40
N LYS A 45 15.37 13.32 21.26
CA LYS A 45 15.15 14.39 20.29
C LYS A 45 15.08 13.80 18.89
N VAL A 46 13.89 13.57 18.40
CA VAL A 46 13.64 13.36 16.96
C VAL A 46 13.88 14.70 16.30
N SER A 47 14.98 14.80 15.56
CA SER A 47 15.27 15.95 14.72
C SER A 47 14.12 16.14 13.72
N ALA A 48 13.52 17.34 13.71
CA ALA A 48 12.47 17.69 12.77
C ALA A 48 12.89 17.36 11.33
N PRO A 49 12.02 16.73 10.51
CA PRO A 49 12.36 16.41 9.14
C PRO A 49 12.62 17.70 8.36
N LYS A 50 13.86 17.90 7.92
CA LYS A 50 14.17 18.87 6.86
C LYS A 50 13.15 18.60 5.75
N LYS A 51 12.50 19.67 5.20
CA LYS A 51 11.58 19.61 4.05
C LYS A 51 12.18 18.66 3.01
N SER A 52 11.76 17.41 3.00
CA SER A 52 12.26 16.40 2.08
C SER A 52 11.79 16.82 0.69
N LYS A 53 12.71 17.08 -0.21
CA LYS A 53 12.41 17.06 -1.64
C LYS A 53 11.69 15.73 -1.86
N SER A 54 10.49 15.76 -2.44
CA SER A 54 9.73 14.55 -2.68
C SER A 54 10.66 13.48 -3.27
N LEU A 55 10.75 12.30 -2.64
CA LEU A 55 11.61 11.20 -3.09
C LEU A 55 11.36 10.90 -4.58
N TRP A 56 10.11 10.93 -5.02
CA TRP A 56 9.71 10.75 -6.41
C TRP A 56 10.43 11.67 -7.39
N LYS A 57 10.72 12.93 -7.01
CA LYS A 57 11.51 13.85 -7.85
C LYS A 57 12.97 13.42 -8.03
N THR A 58 13.50 12.65 -7.08
CA THR A 58 14.84 12.07 -7.20
C THR A 58 14.78 10.81 -8.06
N LEU A 59 13.81 9.94 -7.83
CA LEU A 59 13.60 8.71 -8.57
C LEU A 59 13.30 8.97 -10.06
N ALA A 60 12.59 10.06 -10.37
CA ALA A 60 12.33 10.48 -11.75
C ALA A 60 13.58 10.89 -12.57
N LYS A 61 14.77 10.95 -11.94
CA LYS A 61 16.05 11.21 -12.66
C LYS A 61 16.67 9.93 -13.24
N ILE A 62 15.87 8.95 -13.54
CA ILE A 62 16.25 7.72 -14.21
C ILE A 62 16.33 7.95 -15.72
N THR A 63 17.14 7.16 -16.39
CA THR A 63 17.18 7.05 -17.85
C THR A 63 17.07 5.57 -18.24
N TYR A 64 16.88 5.30 -19.52
CA TYR A 64 16.73 3.93 -20.01
C TYR A 64 17.72 3.67 -21.14
N LYS A 65 18.24 2.43 -21.20
CA LYS A 65 19.02 1.94 -22.33
C LYS A 65 18.34 0.70 -22.92
N LYS A 66 18.37 0.56 -24.23
CA LYS A 66 17.87 -0.64 -24.90
C LYS A 66 18.91 -1.76 -24.82
N LYS A 67 18.50 -2.92 -24.30
CA LYS A 67 19.29 -4.15 -24.27
C LYS A 67 18.49 -5.24 -24.98
N PHE A 68 19.17 -6.04 -25.81
CA PHE A 68 18.54 -7.23 -26.43
C PHE A 68 18.40 -8.31 -25.35
N ASP A 69 17.19 -8.82 -25.19
CA ASP A 69 16.90 -9.94 -24.31
C ASP A 69 16.77 -11.21 -25.16
N GLU A 70 17.63 -12.19 -24.88
CA GLU A 70 17.71 -13.43 -25.67
C GLU A 70 16.51 -14.35 -25.44
N LEU A 71 15.91 -14.30 -24.23
CA LEU A 71 14.74 -15.13 -23.91
C LEU A 71 13.48 -14.59 -24.60
N MET A 72 13.33 -13.26 -24.64
CA MET A 72 12.18 -12.62 -25.26
C MET A 72 12.33 -12.40 -26.76
N GLY A 73 13.57 -12.40 -27.29
CA GLY A 73 13.87 -12.21 -28.70
C GLY A 73 13.70 -10.78 -29.21
N PHE A 74 13.59 -9.78 -28.32
CA PHE A 74 13.48 -8.36 -28.67
C PHE A 74 14.24 -7.46 -27.68
N LYS A 75 14.35 -6.16 -28.02
CA LYS A 75 15.02 -5.18 -27.17
C LYS A 75 14.07 -4.70 -26.07
N ILE A 76 14.54 -4.78 -24.83
CA ILE A 76 13.85 -4.24 -23.64
C ILE A 76 14.55 -2.97 -23.15
N ASP A 77 13.82 -2.12 -22.46
CA ASP A 77 14.36 -0.92 -21.82
C ASP A 77 14.85 -1.26 -20.41
N ILE A 78 16.16 -1.16 -20.20
CA ILE A 78 16.79 -1.40 -18.89
C ILE A 78 16.98 -0.06 -18.18
N PRO A 79 16.60 0.07 -16.91
CA PRO A 79 16.81 1.29 -16.14
C PRO A 79 18.30 1.59 -15.92
N VAL A 80 18.65 2.86 -16.01
CA VAL A 80 19.99 3.36 -15.71
C VAL A 80 19.87 4.39 -14.59
N PHE A 81 20.19 3.99 -13.38
CA PHE A 81 20.08 4.83 -12.21
C PHE A 81 21.16 5.91 -12.19
N SER A 82 20.74 7.15 -11.95
CA SER A 82 21.68 8.26 -11.70
C SER A 82 22.43 8.03 -10.37
N GLN A 83 23.57 8.70 -10.18
CA GLN A 83 24.33 8.59 -8.93
C GLN A 83 23.48 8.97 -7.72
N GLN A 84 22.61 9.98 -7.84
CA GLN A 84 21.71 10.39 -6.76
C GLN A 84 20.70 9.30 -6.35
N ILE A 85 20.29 8.46 -7.29
CA ILE A 85 19.41 7.30 -7.00
C ILE A 85 20.23 6.19 -6.35
N LYS A 86 21.42 5.89 -6.88
CA LYS A 86 22.33 4.87 -6.33
C LYS A 86 22.75 5.17 -4.89
N ASP A 87 22.95 6.43 -4.55
CA ASP A 87 23.30 6.86 -3.19
C ASP A 87 22.16 6.60 -2.18
N LEU A 88 20.94 6.33 -2.64
CA LEU A 88 19.80 5.99 -1.80
C LEU A 88 19.65 4.48 -1.57
N GLU A 89 20.35 3.64 -2.34
CA GLU A 89 20.26 2.19 -2.20
C GLU A 89 20.67 1.73 -0.80
N GLY A 90 19.86 0.85 -0.21
CA GLY A 90 20.05 0.35 1.15
C GLY A 90 19.83 1.38 2.25
N THR A 91 19.57 2.63 1.93
CA THR A 91 19.29 3.67 2.94
C THR A 91 17.82 3.68 3.33
N GLU A 92 17.55 4.16 4.54
CA GLU A 92 16.19 4.39 5.00
C GLU A 92 15.64 5.69 4.41
N VAL A 93 14.53 5.58 3.71
CA VAL A 93 13.86 6.70 3.04
C VAL A 93 12.41 6.84 3.52
N SER A 94 11.85 8.04 3.39
CA SER A 94 10.42 8.28 3.58
C SER A 94 9.80 8.73 2.27
N VAL A 95 8.70 8.13 1.89
CA VAL A 95 8.00 8.39 0.64
C VAL A 95 6.51 8.57 0.89
N LYS A 96 5.95 9.63 0.31
CA LYS A 96 4.52 9.93 0.37
C LYS A 96 3.84 9.53 -0.94
N GLY A 97 2.73 8.80 -0.86
CA GLY A 97 2.05 8.30 -2.06
C GLY A 97 0.75 7.57 -1.75
N TYR A 98 0.32 6.72 -2.65
CA TYR A 98 -0.94 6.00 -2.63
C TYR A 98 -0.70 4.49 -2.72
N ILE A 99 -1.47 3.73 -1.97
CA ILE A 99 -1.53 2.26 -2.09
C ILE A 99 -2.35 1.93 -3.33
N ILE A 100 -1.83 1.05 -4.19
CA ILE A 100 -2.54 0.58 -5.38
C ILE A 100 -3.11 -0.81 -5.08
N PRO A 101 -4.43 -1.00 -5.13
CA PRO A 101 -5.09 -2.24 -4.72
C PRO A 101 -5.03 -3.31 -5.82
N VAL A 102 -3.86 -3.88 -6.09
CA VAL A 102 -3.66 -4.91 -7.11
C VAL A 102 -4.24 -6.27 -6.71
N GLU A 103 -4.32 -6.57 -5.41
CA GLU A 103 -4.85 -7.83 -4.85
C GLU A 103 -6.14 -7.65 -4.04
N GLY A 104 -6.81 -6.51 -4.20
CA GLY A 104 -8.04 -6.17 -3.47
C GLY A 104 -7.81 -5.21 -2.30
N TYR A 105 -8.87 -4.98 -1.52
CA TYR A 105 -8.93 -3.95 -0.48
C TYR A 105 -8.64 -4.46 0.94
N LYS A 106 -8.05 -5.63 1.05
CA LYS A 106 -7.65 -6.21 2.34
C LYS A 106 -6.29 -5.66 2.80
N SER A 107 -5.87 -6.05 4.00
CA SER A 107 -4.54 -5.79 4.49
C SER A 107 -3.52 -6.69 3.81
N HIS A 108 -2.47 -6.12 3.25
CA HIS A 108 -1.38 -6.82 2.57
C HIS A 108 -0.02 -6.40 3.12
N LYS A 109 0.92 -7.34 3.16
CA LYS A 109 2.34 -7.03 3.43
C LYS A 109 3.08 -6.63 2.16
N GLU A 110 2.67 -7.16 1.03
CA GLU A 110 3.23 -6.86 -0.28
C GLU A 110 2.19 -6.12 -1.11
N PHE A 111 2.55 -4.98 -1.64
CA PHE A 111 1.65 -4.15 -2.46
C PHE A 111 2.44 -3.17 -3.32
N ILE A 112 1.74 -2.57 -4.27
CA ILE A 112 2.29 -1.48 -5.10
C ILE A 112 2.00 -0.13 -4.44
N PHE A 113 3.00 0.74 -4.47
CA PHE A 113 2.91 2.11 -3.98
C PHE A 113 3.20 3.09 -5.10
N SER A 114 2.41 4.15 -5.24
CA SER A 114 2.46 5.08 -6.37
C SER A 114 2.54 6.54 -5.91
N ALA A 115 3.25 7.35 -6.68
CA ALA A 115 3.23 8.81 -6.54
C ALA A 115 1.85 9.43 -6.83
N PHE A 116 1.02 8.72 -7.60
CA PHE A 116 -0.29 9.17 -8.09
C PHE A 116 -1.40 8.22 -7.65
N PRO A 117 -2.64 8.73 -7.50
CA PRO A 117 -3.78 7.88 -7.19
C PRO A 117 -4.04 6.85 -8.30
N TYR A 118 -4.79 5.79 -7.96
CA TYR A 118 -5.01 4.62 -8.83
C TYR A 118 -5.33 4.97 -10.29
N ASN A 119 -6.27 5.89 -10.52
CA ASN A 119 -6.72 6.27 -11.86
C ASN A 119 -5.69 7.06 -12.70
N MET A 120 -4.60 7.50 -12.11
CA MET A 120 -3.51 8.26 -12.73
C MET A 120 -2.15 7.57 -12.60
N CYS A 121 -2.10 6.37 -12.03
CA CYS A 121 -0.84 5.64 -11.83
C CYS A 121 -0.31 5.01 -13.13
N PHE A 122 0.89 4.47 -13.07
CA PHE A 122 1.55 3.81 -14.20
C PHE A 122 0.69 2.71 -14.85
N PHE A 123 0.04 1.86 -14.04
CA PHE A 123 -0.78 0.75 -14.56
C PHE A 123 -2.05 1.19 -15.30
N CYS A 124 -2.49 2.42 -15.08
CA CYS A 124 -3.60 3.03 -15.82
C CYS A 124 -3.13 3.89 -17.01
N GLY A 125 -1.82 3.94 -17.27
CA GLY A 125 -1.22 4.71 -18.35
C GLY A 125 -1.12 6.22 -18.09
N GLY A 126 -1.38 6.67 -16.85
CA GLY A 126 -1.34 8.09 -16.48
C GLY A 126 0.04 8.62 -16.12
N ALA A 127 1.02 7.74 -15.85
CA ALA A 127 2.36 8.12 -15.41
C ALA A 127 3.41 7.13 -15.90
N GLY A 128 4.70 7.49 -15.76
CA GLY A 128 5.82 6.62 -16.11
C GLY A 128 6.14 5.57 -15.04
N PRO A 129 6.92 4.52 -15.38
CA PRO A 129 7.25 3.43 -14.47
C PRO A 129 8.12 3.89 -13.28
N GLU A 130 8.76 5.04 -13.35
CA GLU A 130 9.52 5.65 -12.25
C GLU A 130 8.65 6.19 -11.11
N THR A 131 7.33 6.16 -11.29
CA THR A 131 6.36 6.69 -10.31
C THR A 131 5.72 5.61 -9.45
N VAL A 132 6.15 4.36 -9.59
CA VAL A 132 5.66 3.22 -8.81
C VAL A 132 6.81 2.45 -8.19
N MET A 133 6.55 1.78 -7.08
CA MET A 133 7.47 0.87 -6.42
C MET A 133 6.73 -0.31 -5.80
N GLU A 134 7.41 -1.43 -5.70
CA GLU A 134 6.98 -2.53 -4.85
C GLU A 134 7.26 -2.22 -3.39
N VAL A 135 6.41 -2.67 -2.50
CA VAL A 135 6.58 -2.50 -1.06
C VAL A 135 6.45 -3.84 -0.37
N VAL A 136 7.41 -4.14 0.50
CA VAL A 136 7.35 -5.24 1.46
C VAL A 136 7.33 -4.62 2.85
N ALA A 137 6.16 -4.63 3.48
CA ALA A 137 5.94 -4.06 4.79
C ALA A 137 6.24 -5.08 5.91
N THR A 138 6.64 -4.60 7.07
CA THR A 138 6.89 -5.44 8.25
C THR A 138 5.59 -6.07 8.77
N GLU A 139 4.49 -5.33 8.68
CA GLU A 139 3.15 -5.76 9.06
C GLU A 139 2.16 -5.51 7.93
N GLY A 140 0.99 -6.15 8.00
CA GLY A 140 -0.06 -5.93 7.02
C GLY A 140 -0.56 -4.49 7.05
N VAL A 141 -0.56 -3.85 5.89
CA VAL A 141 -1.06 -2.48 5.69
C VAL A 141 -2.46 -2.55 5.11
N GLU A 142 -3.42 -1.90 5.76
CA GLU A 142 -4.77 -1.80 5.25
C GLU A 142 -4.84 -0.82 4.07
N TYR A 143 -5.66 -1.18 3.07
CA TYR A 143 -5.90 -0.28 1.95
C TYR A 143 -6.60 1.00 2.40
N THR A 144 -6.10 2.12 1.89
CA THR A 144 -6.78 3.41 1.95
C THR A 144 -6.63 4.13 0.62
N ALA A 145 -7.67 4.87 0.23
CA ALA A 145 -7.61 5.75 -0.96
C ALA A 145 -6.87 7.07 -0.66
N GLU A 146 -6.63 7.36 0.60
CA GLU A 146 -5.91 8.55 1.03
C GLU A 146 -4.40 8.39 0.83
N GLN A 147 -3.72 9.52 0.78
CA GLN A 147 -2.28 9.57 0.66
C GLN A 147 -1.63 9.25 2.01
N VAL A 148 -0.75 8.25 2.02
CA VAL A 148 0.01 7.84 3.21
C VAL A 148 1.50 8.10 3.05
N VAL A 149 2.23 8.07 4.15
CA VAL A 149 3.69 8.13 4.16
C VAL A 149 4.22 6.78 4.61
N LEU A 150 5.08 6.18 3.80
CA LEU A 150 5.84 4.98 4.13
C LEU A 150 7.28 5.35 4.44
N LYS A 151 7.87 4.60 5.37
CA LYS A 151 9.29 4.64 5.70
C LYS A 151 9.85 3.24 5.59
N GLY A 152 10.99 3.08 4.93
CA GLY A 152 11.60 1.76 4.70
C GLY A 152 12.95 1.89 4.02
N LYS A 153 13.57 0.76 3.69
CA LYS A 153 14.84 0.70 2.98
C LYS A 153 14.61 0.59 1.47
N LEU A 154 15.19 1.52 0.71
CA LEU A 154 15.10 1.50 -0.75
C LEU A 154 16.08 0.47 -1.32
N LYS A 155 15.60 -0.35 -2.25
CA LYS A 155 16.41 -1.22 -3.11
C LYS A 155 16.14 -0.88 -4.57
N LEU A 156 17.18 -1.04 -5.39
CA LEU A 156 17.13 -0.81 -6.83
C LEU A 156 17.17 -2.16 -7.56
N ASN A 157 16.41 -2.25 -8.65
CA ASN A 157 16.39 -3.42 -9.51
C ASN A 157 16.57 -2.98 -10.97
N ASP A 158 17.66 -3.40 -11.60
CA ASP A 158 17.97 -3.19 -13.03
C ASP A 158 18.18 -4.51 -13.80
N GLU A 159 17.97 -5.63 -13.17
CA GLU A 159 18.26 -6.96 -13.73
C GLU A 159 17.01 -7.83 -13.90
N ASP A 160 16.12 -7.86 -12.92
CA ASP A 160 14.94 -8.72 -12.93
C ASP A 160 13.70 -7.99 -13.47
N ILE A 161 13.30 -8.37 -14.68
CA ILE A 161 12.15 -7.78 -15.38
C ILE A 161 10.79 -8.15 -14.79
N ASN A 162 10.73 -9.14 -13.88
CA ASN A 162 9.50 -9.53 -13.20
C ASN A 162 9.16 -8.63 -12.01
N HIS A 163 10.11 -7.78 -11.61
CA HIS A 163 9.96 -6.85 -10.51
C HIS A 163 10.08 -5.40 -10.97
N LEU A 164 9.46 -4.49 -10.24
CA LEU A 164 9.62 -3.06 -10.49
C LEU A 164 11.05 -2.62 -10.19
N MET A 165 11.46 -1.51 -10.81
CA MET A 165 12.81 -0.96 -10.65
C MET A 165 13.10 -0.41 -9.25
N TYR A 166 12.08 -0.15 -8.45
CA TYR A 166 12.18 0.29 -7.06
C TYR A 166 11.44 -0.66 -6.15
N LEU A 167 12.07 -1.03 -5.04
CA LEU A 167 11.50 -1.86 -3.98
C LEU A 167 11.77 -1.18 -2.64
N LEU A 168 10.73 -1.02 -1.81
CA LEU A 168 10.83 -0.53 -0.45
C LEU A 168 10.63 -1.69 0.52
N THR A 169 11.70 -2.11 1.21
CA THR A 169 11.67 -3.20 2.19
C THR A 169 11.63 -2.68 3.61
N ASP A 170 11.23 -3.54 4.55
CA ASP A 170 11.05 -3.22 5.97
C ASP A 170 10.14 -1.98 6.15
N ALA A 171 9.12 -1.87 5.28
CA ALA A 171 8.28 -0.68 5.23
C ALA A 171 7.29 -0.63 6.40
N VAL A 172 7.10 0.58 6.92
CA VAL A 172 6.09 0.91 7.94
C VAL A 172 5.35 2.17 7.53
N ILE A 173 4.06 2.27 7.88
CA ILE A 173 3.32 3.54 7.78
C ILE A 173 3.83 4.47 8.87
N VAL A 174 4.10 5.72 8.48
CA VAL A 174 4.36 6.83 9.38
C VAL A 174 3.32 7.91 9.12
N GLU A 175 2.77 8.47 10.18
CA GLU A 175 1.77 9.54 10.08
C GLU A 175 2.31 10.82 9.41
#